data_56f524be06981e5b97b7adba15edb8b2
#
_entry.id   56f524be06981e5b97b7adba15edb8b2
#
_cell.length_a   1.000
_cell.length_b   1.000
_cell.length_c   1.000
_cell.angle_alpha   90.00
_cell.angle_beta   90.00
_cell.angle_gamma   90.00
#
_symmetry.space_group_name_H-M   'P 1'
#
loop_
_entity.id
_entity.type
_entity.pdbx_description
1 polymer ?
#
loop_
_entity_poly.entity_id
_entity_poly.type
_entity_poly.pdbx_seq_one_letter_code
_entity_poly.pdbx_strand_id
1 'polypeptide(L)'
;MKVLWANQALTTAGWQGNVRIEIDENGRISAIQADSAAPSDATSKTDILLPAISNLHSHAFQRSMAGLTERRGPDPRDTFWTWRQLMFRFLDQLTPDHVEAIAAFVQMEMLEAGYANNTEFHYLHHRP
;
A
#
# COMPACT_ATOMS: atom_id res chain seq x y z
N MET A 1 14.52 15.54 13.66
CA MET A 1 15.29 15.04 12.49
C MET A 1 15.49 13.53 12.67
N LYS A 2 15.24 12.73 11.65
CA LYS A 2 15.54 11.28 11.63
C LYS A 2 16.60 11.00 10.57
N VAL A 3 17.45 9.99 10.83
CA VAL A 3 18.50 9.58 9.90
C VAL A 3 18.32 8.11 9.57
N LEU A 4 18.18 7.81 8.29
CA LEU A 4 18.21 6.44 7.77
C LEU A 4 19.57 6.21 7.11
N TRP A 5 20.10 5.01 7.23
CA TRP A 5 21.28 4.60 6.51
C TRP A 5 21.09 3.24 5.88
N ALA A 6 21.54 3.09 4.64
CA ALA A 6 21.42 1.85 3.88
C ALA A 6 22.75 1.48 3.23
N ASN A 7 23.07 0.17 3.21
CA ASN A 7 24.21 -0.35 2.46
C ASN A 7 24.04 -0.05 0.96
N GLN A 8 22.81 -0.17 0.44
CA GLN A 8 22.44 0.18 -0.93
C GLN A 8 21.09 0.89 -0.93
N ALA A 9 20.93 1.91 -1.74
CA ALA A 9 19.66 2.59 -1.96
C ALA A 9 19.44 2.90 -3.44
N LEU A 10 18.18 2.73 -3.90
CA LEU A 10 17.75 3.21 -5.20
C LEU A 10 17.29 4.67 -5.05
N THR A 11 18.04 5.58 -5.66
CA THR A 11 17.77 7.02 -5.64
C THR A 11 17.44 7.53 -7.03
N THR A 12 17.20 8.83 -7.18
CA THR A 12 17.05 9.46 -8.49
C THR A 12 18.32 9.40 -9.35
N ALA A 13 19.48 9.17 -8.74
CA ALA A 13 20.75 8.95 -9.44
C ALA A 13 21.04 7.47 -9.73
N GLY A 14 20.06 6.58 -9.51
CA GLY A 14 20.20 5.13 -9.64
C GLY A 14 20.63 4.46 -8.32
N TRP A 15 21.16 3.25 -8.42
CA TRP A 15 21.68 2.51 -7.28
C TRP A 15 22.94 3.16 -6.73
N GLN A 16 22.94 3.44 -5.44
CA GLN A 16 24.08 4.01 -4.72
C GLN A 16 24.41 3.19 -3.47
N GLY A 17 25.68 3.16 -3.11
CA GLY A 17 26.17 2.47 -1.92
C GLY A 17 26.33 3.41 -0.72
N ASN A 18 26.21 2.84 0.49
CA ASN A 18 26.46 3.55 1.76
C ASN A 18 25.72 4.88 1.85
N VAL A 19 24.39 4.82 1.73
CA VAL A 19 23.54 6.02 1.58
C VAL A 19 22.99 6.46 2.92
N ARG A 20 23.27 7.71 3.29
CA ARG A 20 22.65 8.44 4.40
C ARG A 20 21.50 9.27 3.87
N ILE A 21 20.32 9.16 4.49
CA ILE A 21 19.12 9.94 4.20
C ILE A 21 18.69 10.68 5.46
N GLU A 22 18.55 11.98 5.36
CA GLU A 22 18.05 12.83 6.43
C GLU A 22 16.58 13.19 6.19
N ILE A 23 15.78 13.09 7.24
CA ILE A 23 14.36 13.40 7.24
C ILE A 23 14.10 14.51 8.24
N ASP A 24 13.50 15.59 7.79
CA ASP A 24 13.17 16.75 8.61
C ASP A 24 11.99 16.50 9.56
N GLU A 25 11.62 17.51 10.32
CA GLU A 25 10.52 17.44 11.29
C GLU A 25 9.14 17.32 10.64
N ASN A 26 9.04 17.68 9.36
CA ASN A 26 7.82 17.55 8.56
C ASN A 26 7.72 16.19 7.85
N GLY A 27 8.69 15.26 8.08
CA GLY A 27 8.72 13.96 7.44
C GLY A 27 9.22 13.98 5.99
N ARG A 28 9.88 15.06 5.55
CA ARG A 28 10.41 15.20 4.19
C ARG A 28 11.89 14.85 4.17
N ILE A 29 12.33 14.24 3.08
CA ILE A 29 13.74 14.00 2.81
C ILE A 29 14.41 15.37 2.59
N SER A 30 15.33 15.74 3.48
CA SER A 30 16.08 16.99 3.43
C SER A 30 17.46 16.83 2.79
N ALA A 31 18.07 15.63 2.89
CA ALA A 31 19.34 15.33 2.26
C ALA A 31 19.46 13.84 1.91
N ILE A 32 20.20 13.55 0.83
CA ILE A 32 20.64 12.20 0.45
C ILE A 32 22.14 12.30 0.16
N GLN A 33 22.94 11.50 0.84
CA GLN A 33 24.38 11.47 0.66
C GLN A 33 24.84 10.01 0.46
N ALA A 34 25.41 9.72 -0.70
CA ALA A 34 26.06 8.44 -0.98
C ALA A 34 27.49 8.41 -0.41
N ASP A 35 28.08 7.22 -0.40
CA ASP A 35 29.45 6.96 0.09
C ASP A 35 29.70 7.46 1.52
N SER A 36 28.67 7.55 2.34
CA SER A 36 28.71 7.97 3.73
C SER A 36 29.04 6.80 4.63
N ALA A 37 29.97 6.99 5.57
CA ALA A 37 30.18 6.00 6.62
C ALA A 37 28.88 5.77 7.43
N ALA A 38 28.67 4.54 7.91
CA ALA A 38 27.49 4.24 8.72
C ALA A 38 27.49 5.09 10.01
N PRO A 39 26.55 6.03 10.16
CA PRO A 39 26.60 6.97 11.26
C PRO A 39 26.14 6.31 12.58
N SER A 40 26.69 6.79 13.69
CA SER A 40 26.27 6.37 15.03
C SER A 40 24.89 6.89 15.42
N ASP A 41 24.45 8.00 14.80
CA ASP A 41 23.17 8.69 15.03
C ASP A 41 22.03 8.17 14.13
N ALA A 42 22.26 7.10 13.34
CA ALA A 42 21.20 6.54 12.49
C ALA A 42 20.04 6.02 13.33
N THR A 43 18.86 6.54 13.04
CA THR A 43 17.58 6.08 13.63
C THR A 43 17.23 4.67 13.14
N SER A 44 17.63 4.35 11.91
CA SER A 44 17.43 3.03 11.30
C SER A 44 18.56 2.72 10.32
N LYS A 45 18.97 1.44 10.30
CA LYS A 45 19.95 0.90 9.35
C LYS A 45 19.33 -0.28 8.62
N THR A 46 19.56 -0.37 7.31
CA THR A 46 19.05 -1.45 6.47
C THR A 46 20.07 -1.83 5.39
N ASP A 47 19.94 -3.03 4.84
CA ASP A 47 20.78 -3.46 3.74
C ASP A 47 20.37 -2.82 2.42
N ILE A 48 19.08 -2.84 2.10
CA ILE A 48 18.55 -2.29 0.86
C ILE A 48 17.40 -1.33 1.17
N LEU A 49 17.44 -0.16 0.56
CA LEU A 49 16.39 0.84 0.66
C LEU A 49 15.84 1.17 -0.73
N LEU A 50 14.55 1.10 -0.88
CA LEU A 50 13.82 1.44 -2.09
C LEU A 50 12.84 2.58 -1.80
N PRO A 51 12.56 3.45 -2.80
CA PRO A 51 11.38 4.30 -2.72
C PRO A 51 10.13 3.45 -2.54
N ALA A 52 9.21 3.90 -1.72
CA ALA A 52 7.92 3.24 -1.58
C ALA A 52 7.17 3.26 -2.92
N ILE A 53 6.48 2.16 -3.22
CA ILE A 53 5.74 2.02 -4.48
C ILE A 53 4.34 2.62 -4.40
N SER A 54 3.77 2.94 -5.56
CA SER A 54 2.39 3.39 -5.69
C SER A 54 1.50 2.25 -6.16
N ASN A 55 0.37 2.04 -5.51
CA ASN A 55 -0.69 1.19 -6.02
C ASN A 55 -1.54 2.01 -7.01
N LEU A 56 -1.54 1.62 -8.27
CA LEU A 56 -2.23 2.35 -9.34
C LEU A 56 -3.62 1.81 -9.65
N HIS A 57 -4.09 0.78 -8.93
CA HIS A 57 -5.41 0.19 -9.12
C HIS A 57 -5.91 -0.44 -7.82
N SER A 58 -6.97 0.10 -7.26
CA SER A 58 -7.60 -0.42 -6.05
C SER A 58 -9.12 -0.22 -6.08
N HIS A 59 -9.80 -1.21 -5.49
CA HIS A 59 -11.23 -1.20 -5.18
C HIS A 59 -11.38 -1.68 -3.74
N ALA A 60 -11.15 -0.80 -2.78
CA ALA A 60 -11.00 -1.13 -1.37
C ALA A 60 -12.12 -2.00 -0.80
N PHE A 61 -13.38 -1.72 -1.16
CA PHE A 61 -14.53 -2.48 -0.66
C PHE A 61 -14.46 -3.99 -0.98
N GLN A 62 -13.79 -4.37 -2.08
CA GLN A 62 -13.64 -5.78 -2.47
C GLN A 62 -12.81 -6.59 -1.47
N ARG A 63 -11.97 -5.91 -0.67
CA ARG A 63 -11.18 -6.57 0.38
C ARG A 63 -12.06 -7.32 1.39
N SER A 64 -13.23 -6.80 1.68
CA SER A 64 -14.18 -7.44 2.61
C SER A 64 -14.85 -8.70 2.05
N MET A 65 -14.73 -8.96 0.75
CA MET A 65 -15.20 -10.18 0.12
C MET A 65 -14.16 -11.32 0.20
N ALA A 66 -12.97 -11.07 0.75
CA ALA A 66 -11.93 -12.09 0.88
C ALA A 66 -12.45 -13.32 1.65
N GLY A 67 -12.20 -14.51 1.11
CA GLY A 67 -12.73 -15.77 1.64
C GLY A 67 -14.16 -16.12 1.19
N LEU A 68 -14.88 -15.19 0.55
CA LEU A 68 -16.22 -15.42 0.01
C LEU A 68 -16.20 -15.71 -1.50
N THR A 69 -15.21 -15.19 -2.20
CA THR A 69 -15.10 -15.27 -3.67
C THR A 69 -14.09 -16.30 -4.16
N GLU A 70 -13.25 -16.83 -3.28
CA GLU A 70 -12.22 -17.82 -3.62
C GLU A 70 -12.71 -19.26 -3.54
N ARG A 71 -13.99 -19.46 -3.21
CA ARG A 71 -14.61 -20.78 -3.19
C ARG A 71 -15.35 -21.03 -4.48
N ARG A 72 -15.09 -22.20 -5.07
CA ARG A 72 -15.86 -22.65 -6.22
C ARG A 72 -17.33 -22.77 -5.83
N GLY A 73 -18.21 -22.16 -6.62
CA GLY A 73 -19.65 -22.33 -6.49
C GLY A 73 -20.13 -23.73 -6.82
N PRO A 74 -21.42 -24.03 -6.60
CA PRO A 74 -22.01 -25.33 -6.97
C PRO A 74 -22.00 -25.59 -8.49
N ASP A 75 -21.96 -24.53 -9.31
CA ASP A 75 -21.78 -24.64 -10.77
C ASP A 75 -20.26 -24.69 -11.08
N PRO A 76 -19.77 -25.74 -11.76
CA PRO A 76 -18.36 -25.82 -12.14
C PRO A 76 -17.91 -24.76 -13.15
N ARG A 77 -18.84 -23.96 -13.69
CA ARG A 77 -18.61 -22.89 -14.67
C ARG A 77 -18.60 -21.51 -14.05
N ASP A 78 -17.83 -21.33 -12.96
CA ASP A 78 -17.61 -19.99 -12.42
C ASP A 78 -16.98 -19.08 -13.48
N THR A 79 -17.57 -17.88 -13.62
CA THR A 79 -17.16 -16.88 -14.60
C THR A 79 -17.07 -15.51 -13.90
N PHE A 80 -16.53 -14.51 -14.61
CA PHE A 80 -16.59 -13.13 -14.17
C PHE A 80 -18.02 -12.68 -13.80
N TRP A 81 -19.04 -13.18 -14.47
CA TRP A 81 -20.42 -12.79 -14.24
C TRP A 81 -20.98 -13.37 -12.93
N THR A 82 -20.61 -14.58 -12.55
CA THR A 82 -21.02 -15.18 -11.27
C THR A 82 -20.35 -14.44 -10.11
N TRP A 83 -19.07 -14.11 -10.23
CA TRP A 83 -18.35 -13.27 -9.29
C TRP A 83 -18.98 -11.88 -9.16
N ARG A 84 -19.32 -11.23 -10.28
CA ARG A 84 -19.94 -9.91 -10.31
C ARG A 84 -21.29 -9.89 -9.59
N GLN A 85 -22.12 -10.92 -9.77
CA GLN A 85 -23.40 -11.04 -9.05
C GLN A 85 -23.18 -11.12 -7.52
N LEU A 86 -22.18 -11.86 -7.08
CA LEU A 86 -21.84 -11.92 -5.66
C LEU A 86 -21.37 -10.56 -5.14
N MET A 87 -20.53 -9.87 -5.90
CA MET A 87 -20.06 -8.53 -5.59
C MET A 87 -21.23 -7.55 -5.40
N PHE A 88 -22.20 -7.51 -6.31
CA PHE A 88 -23.35 -6.62 -6.19
C PHE A 88 -24.22 -6.95 -4.97
N ARG A 89 -24.50 -8.23 -4.71
CA ARG A 89 -25.22 -8.63 -3.49
C ARG A 89 -24.50 -8.21 -2.21
N PHE A 90 -23.19 -8.16 -2.25
CA PHE A 90 -22.39 -7.68 -1.14
C PHE A 90 -22.50 -6.15 -1.01
N LEU A 91 -22.40 -5.42 -2.13
CA LEU A 91 -22.56 -3.96 -2.16
C LEU A 91 -23.88 -3.49 -1.56
N ASP A 92 -24.97 -4.20 -1.81
CA ASP A 92 -26.30 -3.87 -1.27
C ASP A 92 -26.37 -3.89 0.27
N GLN A 93 -25.37 -4.48 0.94
CA GLN A 93 -25.30 -4.60 2.40
C GLN A 93 -24.33 -3.60 3.03
N LEU A 94 -23.55 -2.88 2.23
CA LEU A 94 -22.55 -1.94 2.76
C LEU A 94 -23.21 -0.63 3.21
N THR A 95 -22.86 -0.23 4.42
CA THR A 95 -23.14 1.11 4.94
C THR A 95 -21.93 2.02 4.73
N PRO A 96 -22.08 3.35 4.83
CA PRO A 96 -20.94 4.28 4.83
C PRO A 96 -19.87 3.92 5.86
N ASP A 97 -20.28 3.52 7.07
CA ASP A 97 -19.35 3.12 8.14
C ASP A 97 -18.56 1.86 7.76
N HIS A 98 -19.21 0.90 7.09
CA HIS A 98 -18.51 -0.27 6.56
C HIS A 98 -17.48 0.12 5.51
N VAL A 99 -17.83 1.02 4.60
CA VAL A 99 -16.91 1.48 3.53
C VAL A 99 -15.70 2.19 4.12
N GLU A 100 -15.91 3.07 5.12
CA GLU A 100 -14.82 3.75 5.83
C GLU A 100 -13.89 2.74 6.52
N ALA A 101 -14.44 1.81 7.30
CA ALA A 101 -13.65 0.82 8.02
C ALA A 101 -12.85 -0.09 7.07
N ILE A 102 -13.47 -0.55 5.98
CA ILE A 102 -12.80 -1.38 4.98
C ILE A 102 -11.69 -0.62 4.28
N ALA A 103 -11.94 0.63 3.87
CA ALA A 103 -10.94 1.45 3.22
C ALA A 103 -9.74 1.74 4.13
N ALA A 104 -9.98 2.08 5.40
CA ALA A 104 -8.93 2.28 6.39
C ALA A 104 -8.08 1.00 6.58
N PHE A 105 -8.73 -0.16 6.67
CA PHE A 105 -8.06 -1.44 6.81
C PHE A 105 -7.17 -1.78 5.61
N VAL A 106 -7.68 -1.60 4.39
CA VAL A 106 -6.91 -1.83 3.15
C VAL A 106 -5.70 -0.91 3.06
N GLN A 107 -5.87 0.37 3.41
CA GLN A 107 -4.76 1.33 3.39
C GLN A 107 -3.69 0.98 4.43
N MET A 108 -4.09 0.48 5.60
CA MET A 108 -3.15 -0.04 6.60
C MET A 108 -2.36 -1.23 6.05
N GLU A 109 -3.03 -2.24 5.46
CA GLU A 109 -2.35 -3.39 4.84
C GLU A 109 -1.40 -2.95 3.72
N MET A 110 -1.78 -1.95 2.91
CA MET A 110 -0.91 -1.40 1.87
C MET A 110 0.34 -0.73 2.46
N LEU A 111 0.19 0.06 3.53
CA LEU A 111 1.34 0.68 4.20
C LEU A 111 2.29 -0.37 4.78
N GLU A 112 1.76 -1.43 5.41
CA GLU A 112 2.56 -2.55 5.91
C GLU A 112 3.30 -3.30 4.79
N ALA A 113 2.71 -3.36 3.58
CA ALA A 113 3.31 -3.94 2.39
C ALA A 113 4.28 -2.98 1.65
N GLY A 114 4.48 -1.75 2.15
CA GLY A 114 5.42 -0.77 1.58
C GLY A 114 4.86 0.15 0.50
N TYR A 115 3.55 0.22 0.33
CA TYR A 115 2.93 1.21 -0.54
C TYR A 115 2.83 2.57 0.16
N ALA A 116 3.21 3.66 -0.53
CA ALA A 116 3.13 5.02 0.03
C ALA A 116 1.93 5.80 -0.50
N ASN A 117 1.33 5.33 -1.58
CA ASN A 117 0.21 6.00 -2.19
C ASN A 117 -0.70 5.02 -2.94
N ASN A 118 -1.95 5.38 -3.13
CA ASN A 118 -2.95 4.54 -3.73
C ASN A 118 -3.87 5.34 -4.64
N THR A 119 -4.14 4.80 -5.84
CA THR A 119 -5.20 5.28 -6.73
C THR A 119 -6.41 4.39 -6.53
N GLU A 120 -7.40 4.92 -5.83
CA GLU A 120 -8.63 4.21 -5.52
C GLU A 120 -9.73 4.58 -6.52
N PHE A 121 -10.36 3.58 -7.12
CA PHE A 121 -11.54 3.78 -7.94
C PHE A 121 -12.79 3.41 -7.15
N HIS A 122 -13.48 4.44 -6.64
CA HIS A 122 -14.75 4.29 -5.96
C HIS A 122 -15.92 4.32 -6.97
N TYR A 123 -16.78 3.30 -6.92
CA TYR A 123 -18.08 3.32 -7.60
C TYR A 123 -19.26 3.11 -6.64
N LEU A 124 -19.01 3.38 -5.36
CA LEU A 124 -20.01 3.39 -4.28
C LEU A 124 -20.41 4.84 -3.98
N HIS A 125 -21.23 5.43 -4.85
CA HIS A 125 -21.59 6.85 -4.72
C HIS A 125 -23.00 7.07 -4.17
N HIS A 126 -23.78 6.02 -4.05
CA HIS A 126 -25.18 6.10 -3.62
C HIS A 126 -25.47 5.07 -2.54
N ARG A 127 -26.41 5.39 -1.67
CA ARG A 127 -26.98 4.39 -0.76
C ARG A 127 -27.91 3.48 -1.56
N PRO A 128 -27.97 2.18 -1.22
CA PRO A 128 -28.96 1.27 -1.79
C PRO A 128 -30.39 1.76 -1.57
#